data_287ff62afdeb99f8bfedfd80b0925c8c
#
_entry.id   287ff62afdeb99f8bfedfd80b0925c8c
#
_cell.length_a   1.000
_cell.length_b   1.000
_cell.length_c   1.000
_cell.angle_alpha   90.00
_cell.angle_beta   90.00
_cell.angle_gamma   90.00
#
_symmetry.space_group_name_H-M   'P 1'
#
loop_
_entity.id
_entity.type
_entity.pdbx_description
1 polymer ?
#
loop_
_entity_poly.entity_id
_entity_poly.type
_entity_poly.pdbx_seq_one_letter_code
_entity_poly.pdbx_strand_id
1 'polypeptide(L)'
;MDKIAVIPVRSGSKRLPKKNYRSFNSRTLAEIARDKCLASGIFDKVVISSDDPFFEELVNCNEVEFLQRTENLAGDDATTDIVVDFFFEEFPSCESILWVNSVSPLQSIEDIKNCGLRLNNPKVDCVMAVNTLHQHCCIANKPLNFNPNNAFEKTQDLEPIQRYIYSRSEEH
;
A
#
# COMPACT_ATOMS: atom_id res chain seq x y z
N MET A 1 21.92 -0.34 -5.46
CA MET A 1 20.65 0.36 -5.75
C MET A 1 19.57 -0.33 -4.95
N ASP A 2 19.19 0.29 -3.84
CA ASP A 2 18.39 -0.42 -2.83
C ASP A 2 16.89 -0.27 -3.12
N LYS A 3 16.19 -1.40 -3.19
CA LYS A 3 14.73 -1.48 -3.21
C LYS A 3 14.22 -1.76 -1.83
N ILE A 4 13.39 -0.88 -1.31
CA ILE A 4 12.88 -1.00 0.04
C ILE A 4 11.35 -1.14 0.02
N ALA A 5 10.84 -2.16 0.73
CA ALA A 5 9.42 -2.24 1.03
C ALA A 5 9.15 -1.44 2.30
N VAL A 6 8.21 -0.49 2.24
CA VAL A 6 7.76 0.29 3.41
C VAL A 6 6.39 -0.18 3.84
N ILE A 7 6.26 -0.58 5.10
CA ILE A 7 5.00 -0.99 5.72
C ILE A 7 4.61 0.07 6.75
N PRO A 8 3.74 1.02 6.39
CA PRO A 8 3.30 2.05 7.32
C PRO A 8 2.26 1.48 8.30
N VAL A 9 2.57 1.53 9.58
CA VAL A 9 1.69 1.09 10.67
C VAL A 9 1.62 2.17 11.72
N ARG A 10 0.50 2.88 11.79
CA ARG A 10 0.29 3.87 12.85
C ARG A 10 -0.51 3.29 14.01
N SER A 11 -0.26 3.78 15.22
CA SER A 11 -0.99 3.41 16.44
C SER A 11 -2.46 3.86 16.36
N GLY A 12 -2.68 5.07 15.86
CA GLY A 12 -3.99 5.70 15.71
C GLY A 12 -4.79 5.06 14.56
N SER A 13 -6.01 4.62 14.86
CA SER A 13 -6.95 4.12 13.86
C SER A 13 -8.38 4.50 14.25
N LYS A 14 -9.00 5.45 13.51
CA LYS A 14 -10.32 5.99 13.84
C LYS A 14 -11.46 5.01 13.55
N ARG A 15 -11.48 4.40 12.36
CA ARG A 15 -12.58 3.49 11.93
C ARG A 15 -12.58 2.17 12.69
N LEU A 16 -11.42 1.62 12.97
CA LEU A 16 -11.26 0.37 13.68
C LEU A 16 -10.15 0.53 14.72
N PRO A 17 -10.50 0.80 15.99
CA PRO A 17 -9.52 1.02 17.05
C PRO A 17 -8.49 -0.11 17.12
N LYS A 18 -7.22 0.26 17.23
CA LYS A 18 -6.09 -0.67 17.28
C LYS A 18 -6.05 -1.67 16.11
N LYS A 19 -6.45 -1.25 14.91
CA LYS A 19 -6.51 -2.11 13.73
C LYS A 19 -5.22 -2.90 13.48
N ASN A 20 -4.08 -2.22 13.56
CA ASN A 20 -2.78 -2.81 13.25
C ASN A 20 -2.28 -3.82 14.30
N TYR A 21 -2.85 -3.80 15.50
CA TYR A 21 -2.54 -4.74 16.60
C TYR A 21 -3.44 -5.98 16.58
N ARG A 22 -4.53 -5.93 15.81
CA ARG A 22 -5.49 -7.04 15.79
C ARG A 22 -4.91 -8.23 15.06
N SER A 23 -5.16 -9.40 15.64
CA SER A 23 -4.79 -10.66 15.03
C SER A 23 -5.77 -11.04 13.91
N PHE A 24 -5.23 -11.39 12.77
CA PHE A 24 -5.90 -12.03 11.66
C PHE A 24 -5.24 -13.39 11.43
N ASN A 25 -5.94 -14.47 11.74
CA ASN A 25 -5.39 -15.83 11.69
C ASN A 25 -4.07 -15.97 12.49
N SER A 26 -4.11 -15.56 13.76
CA SER A 26 -3.00 -15.62 14.74
C SER A 26 -1.78 -14.72 14.44
N ARG A 27 -1.84 -13.86 13.42
CA ARG A 27 -0.79 -12.87 13.10
C ARG A 27 -1.40 -11.49 12.96
N THR A 28 -0.66 -10.45 13.29
CA THR A 28 -1.07 -9.08 13.01
C THR A 28 -1.04 -8.79 11.51
N LEU A 29 -1.76 -7.75 11.08
CA LEU A 29 -1.73 -7.33 9.68
C LEU A 29 -0.33 -6.88 9.25
N ALA A 30 0.43 -6.28 10.17
CA ALA A 30 1.80 -5.85 9.91
C ALA A 30 2.75 -7.05 9.71
N GLU A 31 2.62 -8.10 10.53
CA GLU A 31 3.37 -9.36 10.34
C GLU A 31 3.07 -10.00 8.99
N ILE A 32 1.80 -10.07 8.60
CA ILE A 32 1.41 -10.63 7.30
C ILE A 32 2.03 -9.84 6.16
N ALA A 33 2.02 -8.51 6.23
CA ALA A 33 2.62 -7.65 5.20
C ALA A 33 4.15 -7.85 5.15
N ARG A 34 4.84 -7.84 6.30
CA ARG A 34 6.28 -8.11 6.41
C ARG A 34 6.66 -9.45 5.77
N ASP A 35 5.98 -10.52 6.18
CA ASP A 35 6.28 -11.87 5.70
C ASP A 35 6.09 -12.01 4.18
N LYS A 36 5.10 -11.32 3.62
CA LYS A 36 4.90 -11.28 2.16
C LYS A 36 5.98 -10.50 1.43
N CYS A 37 6.44 -9.38 2.00
CA CYS A 37 7.56 -8.63 1.43
C CYS A 37 8.82 -9.49 1.42
N LEU A 38 9.15 -10.14 2.53
CA LEU A 38 10.31 -11.05 2.61
C LEU A 38 10.17 -12.22 1.63
N ALA A 39 9.01 -12.86 1.58
CA ALA A 39 8.76 -14.00 0.68
C ALA A 39 8.79 -13.62 -0.81
N SER A 40 8.60 -12.34 -1.15
CA SER A 40 8.72 -11.88 -2.55
C SER A 40 10.15 -11.96 -3.09
N GLY A 41 11.15 -11.85 -2.21
CA GLY A 41 12.57 -11.95 -2.53
C GLY A 41 13.11 -10.85 -3.45
N ILE A 42 12.43 -9.70 -3.54
CA ILE A 42 12.82 -8.61 -4.46
C ILE A 42 13.30 -7.34 -3.75
N PHE A 43 13.20 -7.29 -2.44
CA PHE A 43 13.60 -6.13 -1.64
C PHE A 43 14.92 -6.41 -0.92
N ASP A 44 15.78 -5.43 -0.90
CA ASP A 44 17.02 -5.45 -0.12
C ASP A 44 16.72 -5.24 1.37
N LYS A 45 15.61 -4.53 1.67
CA LYS A 45 15.17 -4.24 3.03
C LYS A 45 13.65 -4.12 3.10
N VAL A 46 13.09 -4.51 4.25
CA VAL A 46 11.69 -4.28 4.62
C VAL A 46 11.67 -3.36 5.84
N VAL A 47 11.05 -2.19 5.71
CA VAL A 47 10.99 -1.20 6.79
C VAL A 47 9.58 -1.12 7.33
N ILE A 48 9.44 -1.36 8.64
CA ILE A 48 8.20 -1.14 9.38
C ILE A 48 8.26 0.27 9.95
N SER A 49 7.41 1.15 9.45
CA SER A 49 7.40 2.56 9.86
C SER A 49 6.21 2.87 10.76
N SER A 50 6.48 3.20 12.02
CA SER A 50 5.45 3.42 13.03
C SER A 50 5.80 4.54 14.01
N ASP A 51 4.76 5.11 14.63
CA ASP A 51 4.83 6.00 15.79
C ASP A 51 4.88 5.21 17.14
N ASP A 52 4.60 3.91 17.11
CA ASP A 52 4.55 3.07 18.29
C ASP A 52 5.70 2.05 18.29
N PRO A 53 6.60 2.09 19.30
CA PRO A 53 7.70 1.15 19.42
C PRO A 53 7.25 -0.32 19.61
N PHE A 54 5.99 -0.59 19.92
CA PHE A 54 5.45 -1.95 19.92
C PHE A 54 5.77 -2.72 18.63
N PHE A 55 5.79 -2.03 17.48
CA PHE A 55 6.06 -2.67 16.19
C PHE A 55 7.54 -2.96 15.92
N GLU A 56 8.46 -2.51 16.78
CA GLU A 56 9.86 -2.91 16.76
C GLU A 56 10.04 -4.42 17.04
N GLU A 57 9.11 -5.02 17.78
CA GLU A 57 9.09 -6.47 18.02
C GLU A 57 8.93 -7.30 16.72
N LEU A 58 8.50 -6.66 15.63
CA LEU A 58 8.38 -7.31 14.33
C LEU A 58 9.72 -7.43 13.58
N VAL A 59 10.79 -6.81 14.07
CA VAL A 59 12.15 -6.96 13.54
C VAL A 59 12.69 -8.32 13.99
N ASN A 60 12.64 -9.29 13.09
CA ASN A 60 12.97 -10.68 13.41
C ASN A 60 14.13 -11.25 12.56
N CYS A 61 14.67 -10.46 11.64
CA CYS A 61 15.82 -10.81 10.79
C CYS A 61 16.52 -9.55 10.32
N ASN A 62 17.69 -9.70 9.73
CA ASN A 62 18.55 -8.58 9.30
C ASN A 62 17.97 -7.76 8.13
N GLU A 63 17.04 -8.35 7.39
CA GLU A 63 16.36 -7.71 6.26
C GLU A 63 15.21 -6.83 6.71
N VAL A 64 14.82 -6.87 7.99
CA VAL A 64 13.73 -6.06 8.55
C VAL A 64 14.29 -4.98 9.45
N GLU A 65 13.83 -3.76 9.27
CA GLU A 65 14.21 -2.61 10.08
C GLU A 65 12.97 -1.87 10.60
N PHE A 66 13.07 -1.30 11.80
CA PHE A 66 12.04 -0.45 12.37
C PHE A 66 12.45 1.02 12.20
N LEU A 67 11.56 1.82 11.63
CA LEU A 67 11.71 3.27 11.50
C LEU A 67 10.66 3.98 12.36
N GLN A 68 11.14 4.59 13.45
CA GLN A 68 10.30 5.38 14.34
C GLN A 68 9.85 6.67 13.64
N ARG A 69 8.53 6.88 13.53
CA ARG A 69 7.97 8.16 13.08
C ARG A 69 7.65 9.05 14.26
N THR A 70 7.83 10.34 14.10
CA THR A 70 7.34 11.34 15.04
C THR A 70 5.81 11.41 15.00
N GLU A 71 5.20 11.92 16.07
CA GLU A 71 3.75 12.10 16.14
C GLU A 71 3.20 12.95 14.98
N ASN A 72 3.94 13.95 14.53
CA ASN A 72 3.56 14.79 13.39
C ASN A 72 3.46 14.00 12.08
N LEU A 73 4.30 12.97 11.90
CA LEU A 73 4.29 12.10 10.71
C LEU A 73 3.29 10.94 10.83
N ALA A 74 2.70 10.75 11.99
CA ALA A 74 1.69 9.73 12.26
C ALA A 74 0.28 10.32 12.41
N GLY A 75 0.18 11.65 12.53
CA GLY A 75 -1.06 12.40 12.67
C GLY A 75 -1.95 12.32 11.42
N ASP A 76 -3.19 12.77 11.58
CA ASP A 76 -4.16 12.77 10.48
C ASP A 76 -3.82 13.80 9.38
N ASP A 77 -3.09 14.85 9.73
CA ASP A 77 -2.66 15.90 8.81
C ASP A 77 -1.39 15.53 8.01
N ALA A 78 -0.74 14.42 8.38
CA ALA A 78 0.43 13.94 7.65
C ALA A 78 0.01 13.38 6.28
N THR A 79 0.38 14.09 5.22
CA THR A 79 0.18 13.59 3.85
C THR A 79 1.13 12.44 3.54
N THR A 80 0.78 11.61 2.57
CA THR A 80 1.67 10.53 2.12
C THR A 80 3.01 11.07 1.65
N ASP A 81 3.00 12.22 0.96
CA ASP A 81 4.19 12.83 0.39
C ASP A 81 5.20 13.21 1.48
N ILE A 82 4.76 13.85 2.58
CA ILE A 82 5.64 14.19 3.71
C ILE A 82 6.27 12.93 4.34
N VAL A 83 5.51 11.84 4.42
CA VAL A 83 6.03 10.57 4.97
C VAL A 83 7.00 9.91 4.00
N VAL A 84 6.78 10.04 2.70
CA VAL A 84 7.69 9.54 1.66
C VAL A 84 8.99 10.35 1.64
N ASP A 85 8.90 11.67 1.73
CA ASP A 85 10.09 12.55 1.80
C ASP A 85 10.94 12.21 3.02
N PHE A 86 10.32 12.12 4.20
CA PHE A 86 11.01 11.68 5.43
C PHE A 86 11.71 10.32 5.23
N PHE A 87 11.05 9.39 4.54
CA PHE A 87 11.63 8.08 4.28
C PHE A 87 12.90 8.16 3.41
N PHE A 88 12.90 8.99 2.36
CA PHE A 88 14.09 9.17 1.52
C PHE A 88 15.21 9.95 2.24
N GLU A 89 14.89 10.78 3.22
CA GLU A 89 15.91 11.42 4.09
C GLU A 89 16.62 10.38 4.96
N GLU A 90 15.88 9.40 5.51
CA GLU A 90 16.45 8.34 6.35
C GLU A 90 17.19 7.26 5.53
N PHE A 91 16.80 7.04 4.27
CA PHE A 91 17.40 6.06 3.37
C PHE A 91 17.90 6.70 2.06
N PRO A 92 18.96 7.52 2.10
CA PRO A 92 19.41 8.28 0.92
C PRO A 92 19.99 7.41 -0.21
N SER A 93 20.33 6.16 0.05
CA SER A 93 20.75 5.18 -0.99
C SER A 93 19.59 4.48 -1.67
N CYS A 94 18.36 4.68 -1.18
CA CYS A 94 17.17 4.04 -1.70
C CYS A 94 16.76 4.66 -3.04
N GLU A 95 16.66 3.87 -4.08
CA GLU A 95 16.22 4.31 -5.41
C GLU A 95 14.73 4.14 -5.62
N SER A 96 14.13 3.15 -5.00
CA SER A 96 12.71 2.90 -5.14
C SER A 96 12.11 2.30 -3.87
N ILE A 97 10.94 2.80 -3.52
CA ILE A 97 10.15 2.26 -2.43
C ILE A 97 8.90 1.58 -2.98
N LEU A 98 8.52 0.47 -2.35
CA LEU A 98 7.19 -0.08 -2.50
C LEU A 98 6.41 0.14 -1.19
N TRP A 99 5.37 0.95 -1.27
CA TRP A 99 4.46 1.21 -0.17
C TRP A 99 3.47 0.05 -0.02
N VAL A 100 3.65 -0.80 1.00
CA VAL A 100 2.83 -1.99 1.23
C VAL A 100 1.86 -1.76 2.38
N ASN A 101 0.59 -1.62 2.05
CA ASN A 101 -0.44 -1.41 3.05
C ASN A 101 -0.76 -2.68 3.84
N SER A 102 -0.53 -2.66 5.16
CA SER A 102 -0.89 -3.75 6.06
C SER A 102 -2.38 -4.12 6.01
N VAL A 103 -3.24 -3.16 5.64
CA VAL A 103 -4.71 -3.36 5.57
C VAL A 103 -5.18 -4.11 4.33
N SER A 104 -4.26 -4.59 3.51
CA SER A 104 -4.54 -5.42 2.33
C SER A 104 -4.01 -6.85 2.51
N PRO A 105 -4.47 -7.61 3.53
CA PRO A 105 -3.89 -8.91 3.86
C PRO A 105 -4.11 -9.98 2.78
N LEU A 106 -5.00 -9.74 1.82
CA LEU A 106 -5.27 -10.67 0.72
C LEU A 106 -4.45 -10.37 -0.55
N GLN A 107 -3.67 -9.28 -0.58
CA GLN A 107 -2.74 -9.01 -1.67
C GLN A 107 -1.76 -10.18 -1.78
N SER A 108 -1.54 -10.69 -2.99
CA SER A 108 -0.65 -11.82 -3.20
C SER A 108 0.84 -11.41 -3.14
N ILE A 109 1.70 -12.38 -2.86
CA ILE A 109 3.16 -12.19 -2.94
C ILE A 109 3.56 -11.86 -4.38
N GLU A 110 2.90 -12.47 -5.35
CA GLU A 110 3.16 -12.25 -6.78
C GLU A 110 2.80 -10.81 -7.20
N ASP A 111 1.71 -10.24 -6.68
CA ASP A 111 1.37 -8.84 -6.94
C ASP A 111 2.43 -7.88 -6.39
N ILE A 112 2.91 -8.12 -5.17
CA ILE A 112 3.99 -7.34 -4.56
C ILE A 112 5.24 -7.42 -5.42
N LYS A 113 5.63 -8.64 -5.82
CA LYS A 113 6.78 -8.89 -6.68
C LYS A 113 6.66 -8.20 -8.03
N ASN A 114 5.51 -8.33 -8.69
CA ASN A 114 5.27 -7.73 -10.00
C ASN A 114 5.29 -6.20 -9.95
N CYS A 115 4.75 -5.57 -8.89
CA CYS A 115 4.85 -4.12 -8.70
C CYS A 115 6.32 -3.69 -8.61
N GLY A 116 7.12 -4.34 -7.76
CA GLY A 116 8.53 -3.98 -7.59
C GLY A 116 9.40 -4.27 -8.83
N LEU A 117 9.09 -5.33 -9.59
CA LEU A 117 9.83 -5.63 -10.83
C LEU A 117 9.53 -4.64 -11.96
N ARG A 118 8.32 -4.09 -12.03
CA ARG A 118 7.96 -3.07 -13.03
C ARG A 118 8.74 -1.76 -12.86
N LEU A 119 9.15 -1.42 -11.65
CA LEU A 119 10.01 -0.25 -11.38
C LEU A 119 11.44 -0.41 -11.93
N ASN A 120 11.86 -1.60 -12.36
CA ASN A 120 13.14 -1.76 -13.05
C ASN A 120 13.17 -1.15 -14.45
N ASN A 121 12.01 -0.80 -15.02
CA ASN A 121 11.96 -0.12 -16.29
C ASN A 121 12.23 1.38 -16.10
N PRO A 122 13.32 1.94 -16.68
CA PRO A 122 13.69 3.35 -16.48
C PRO A 122 12.70 4.36 -17.07
N LYS A 123 11.66 3.89 -17.76
CA LYS A 123 10.57 4.72 -18.27
C LYS A 123 9.36 4.73 -17.33
N VAL A 124 9.44 4.07 -16.19
CA VAL A 124 8.35 3.94 -15.24
C VAL A 124 8.74 4.62 -13.94
N ASP A 125 8.11 5.73 -13.64
CA ASP A 125 8.35 6.49 -12.41
C ASP A 125 7.47 6.01 -11.25
N CYS A 126 6.30 5.42 -11.54
CA CYS A 126 5.37 4.96 -10.53
C CYS A 126 4.59 3.72 -11.00
N VAL A 127 4.34 2.80 -10.08
CA VAL A 127 3.48 1.61 -10.29
C VAL A 127 2.43 1.56 -9.20
N MET A 128 1.17 1.42 -9.60
CA MET A 128 0.06 1.33 -8.66
C MET A 128 -0.72 0.04 -8.88
N ALA A 129 -1.05 -0.66 -7.79
CA ALA A 129 -1.98 -1.78 -7.84
C ALA A 129 -3.41 -1.28 -8.01
N VAL A 130 -4.14 -1.86 -8.95
CA VAL A 130 -5.53 -1.49 -9.24
C VAL A 130 -6.42 -2.73 -9.35
N ASN A 131 -7.71 -2.56 -9.05
CA ASN A 131 -8.73 -3.53 -9.42
C ASN A 131 -9.38 -3.11 -10.74
N THR A 132 -9.48 -4.06 -11.65
CA THR A 132 -10.24 -3.88 -12.89
C THR A 132 -11.69 -4.26 -12.65
N LEU A 133 -12.61 -3.35 -12.92
CA LEU A 133 -14.03 -3.52 -12.71
C LEU A 133 -14.77 -3.47 -14.05
N HIS A 134 -15.55 -4.51 -14.35
CA HIS A 134 -16.48 -4.57 -15.47
C HIS A 134 -17.90 -4.26 -14.97
N GLN A 135 -18.15 -3.00 -14.68
CA GLN A 135 -19.43 -2.52 -14.13
C GLN A 135 -19.82 -1.20 -14.79
N HIS A 136 -21.14 -0.94 -14.88
CA HIS A 136 -21.63 0.38 -15.28
C HIS A 136 -21.31 1.39 -14.20
N CYS A 137 -20.54 2.41 -14.53
CA CYS A 137 -20.07 3.42 -13.58
C CYS A 137 -20.52 4.82 -14.00
N CYS A 138 -20.82 5.64 -12.99
CA CYS A 138 -21.16 7.04 -13.13
C CYS A 138 -20.30 7.90 -12.23
N ILE A 139 -19.96 9.11 -12.67
CA ILE A 139 -19.38 10.18 -11.84
C ILE A 139 -20.36 11.36 -11.86
N ALA A 140 -20.82 11.78 -10.67
CA ALA A 140 -21.75 12.89 -10.51
C ALA A 140 -22.96 12.76 -11.46
N ASN A 141 -23.59 11.59 -11.49
CA ASN A 141 -24.73 11.23 -12.35
C ASN A 141 -24.43 11.20 -13.87
N LYS A 142 -23.19 11.30 -14.29
CA LYS A 142 -22.78 11.14 -15.69
C LYS A 142 -22.18 9.76 -15.91
N PRO A 143 -22.63 9.02 -16.95
CA PRO A 143 -22.03 7.76 -17.34
C PRO A 143 -20.55 7.91 -17.61
N LEU A 144 -19.73 6.97 -17.15
CA LEU A 144 -18.30 6.96 -17.34
C LEU A 144 -17.87 6.02 -18.47
N ASN A 145 -18.41 4.81 -18.50
CA ASN A 145 -17.99 3.75 -19.42
C ASN A 145 -19.15 3.08 -20.19
N PHE A 146 -20.28 3.75 -20.31
CA PHE A 146 -21.41 3.28 -21.10
C PHE A 146 -22.20 4.44 -21.67
N ASN A 147 -22.97 4.20 -22.75
CA ASN A 147 -23.86 5.19 -23.32
C ASN A 147 -25.30 4.89 -22.86
N PRO A 148 -25.94 5.79 -22.05
CA PRO A 148 -27.28 5.58 -21.51
C PRO A 148 -28.39 5.57 -22.58
N ASN A 149 -28.10 6.05 -23.79
CA ASN A 149 -29.04 6.08 -24.91
C ASN A 149 -28.97 4.81 -25.79
N ASN A 150 -27.98 3.95 -25.55
CA ASN A 150 -27.86 2.67 -26.26
C ASN A 150 -28.65 1.56 -25.55
N ALA A 151 -28.84 0.43 -26.23
CA ALA A 151 -29.27 -0.78 -25.57
C ALA A 151 -28.33 -1.12 -24.41
N PHE A 152 -28.86 -1.69 -23.33
CA PHE A 152 -28.10 -1.99 -22.12
C PHE A 152 -26.95 -2.97 -22.47
N GLU A 153 -25.73 -2.48 -22.42
CA GLU A 153 -24.53 -3.26 -22.73
C GLU A 153 -24.28 -4.29 -21.62
N LYS A 154 -23.84 -5.48 -21.99
CA LYS A 154 -23.44 -6.49 -21.00
C LYS A 154 -22.18 -6.02 -20.29
N THR A 155 -22.08 -6.30 -18.98
CA THR A 155 -20.92 -5.86 -18.18
C THR A 155 -19.58 -6.35 -18.70
N GLN A 156 -19.55 -7.53 -19.35
CA GLN A 156 -18.35 -8.08 -19.98
C GLN A 156 -17.87 -7.34 -21.22
N ASP A 157 -18.77 -6.60 -21.87
CA ASP A 157 -18.49 -5.86 -23.11
C ASP A 157 -18.16 -4.38 -22.82
N LEU A 158 -18.31 -3.95 -21.56
CA LEU A 158 -17.98 -2.60 -21.11
C LEU A 158 -16.46 -2.36 -21.11
N GLU A 159 -16.06 -1.15 -21.42
CA GLU A 159 -14.71 -0.70 -21.14
C GLU A 159 -14.44 -0.78 -19.63
N PRO A 160 -13.40 -1.54 -19.19
CA PRO A 160 -13.16 -1.76 -17.79
C PRO A 160 -12.67 -0.49 -17.11
N ILE A 161 -13.15 -0.27 -15.90
CA ILE A 161 -12.68 0.81 -15.04
C ILE A 161 -11.62 0.29 -14.09
N GLN A 162 -10.51 0.99 -14.01
CA GLN A 162 -9.46 0.73 -13.04
C GLN A 162 -9.74 1.51 -11.76
N ARG A 163 -10.03 0.79 -10.67
CA ARG A 163 -10.15 1.35 -9.35
C ARG A 163 -8.84 1.17 -8.59
N TYR A 164 -8.22 2.26 -8.19
CA TYR A 164 -7.07 2.22 -7.31
C TYR A 164 -7.48 1.66 -5.95
N ILE A 165 -6.76 0.64 -5.50
CA ILE A 165 -6.90 0.15 -4.13
C ILE A 165 -5.96 0.97 -3.27
N TYR A 166 -6.21 2.24 -3.21
CA TYR A 166 -5.54 3.10 -2.27
C TYR A 166 -6.32 3.02 -0.97
N SER A 167 -5.78 2.32 0.01
CA SER A 167 -6.37 2.34 1.35
C SER A 167 -5.91 3.59 2.09
N ARG A 168 -6.06 4.76 1.47
CA ARG A 168 -5.99 5.99 2.21
C ARG A 168 -7.21 6.04 3.11
N SER A 169 -7.00 6.17 4.39
CA SER A 169 -8.04 6.51 5.35
C SER A 169 -8.45 7.98 5.18
N GLU A 170 -8.75 8.39 3.95
CA GLU A 170 -9.39 9.68 3.74
C GLU A 170 -10.86 9.53 3.95
N GLU A 171 -11.27 10.11 5.00
CA GLU A 171 -12.63 10.35 5.36
C GLU A 171 -13.02 11.74 4.89
N HIS A 172 -14.11 11.76 4.19
CA HIS A 172 -15.01 12.90 4.16
C HIS A 172 -16.30 12.52 4.87
#